data_7db0b113304d1714026ea26d9ccf3ee8
#
_entry.id   7db0b113304d1714026ea26d9ccf3ee8
#
_cell.length_a   1.000
_cell.length_b   1.000
_cell.length_c   1.000
_cell.angle_alpha   90.00
_cell.angle_beta   90.00
_cell.angle_gamma   90.00
#
_symmetry.space_group_name_H-M   'P 1'
#
loop_
_entity.id
_entity.type
_entity.pdbx_description
1 polymer ?
#
loop_
_entity_poly.entity_id
_entity_poly.type
_entity_poly.pdbx_seq_one_letter_code
_entity_poly.pdbx_strand_id
1 'polypeptide(L)'
;MKFVVFGAGGVGGFYGGLLARCGHEVVFIARGKHLEAMKKNGLTVKSFKYGEWTVRENEKIKFTDKPEEAGKADVVLVCVKSYDTEKVAPLIKEMLKENSVVISVQNGIENEEILAEYLGKEKVLGATAFVGTYVKEPGVVVHEAAGLLEIGELSGKISERVEMLVEEMKKCGIEARASRDIRYTLWKKLVWNVAFNPYSVITGATVGEILSLPESREIVKALMEECYKVAEAYGVKLNPSIMEKYLKSSPDLKDYKTSMLLDFERGKPIELEGITGALIRKAEKAGVEVPYNRCVYGTVKLMIAKRNGTI
;
A
#
# COMPACT_ATOMS: atom_id res chain seq x y z
N MET A 1 -21.70 -4.41 8.10
CA MET A 1 -20.42 -4.73 8.78
C MET A 1 -19.83 -3.43 9.33
N LYS A 2 -18.99 -3.56 10.36
CA LYS A 2 -18.20 -2.43 10.88
C LYS A 2 -16.76 -2.53 10.43
N PHE A 3 -16.31 -1.52 9.71
CA PHE A 3 -14.93 -1.36 9.25
C PHE A 3 -14.18 -0.32 10.07
N VAL A 4 -12.92 -0.58 10.36
CA VAL A 4 -11.98 0.43 10.85
C VAL A 4 -10.92 0.63 9.77
N VAL A 5 -10.78 1.84 9.30
CA VAL A 5 -9.73 2.25 8.34
C VAL A 5 -8.58 2.87 9.14
N PHE A 6 -7.55 2.08 9.41
CA PHE A 6 -6.38 2.55 10.14
C PHE A 6 -5.41 3.23 9.16
N GLY A 7 -5.48 4.55 9.09
CA GLY A 7 -4.77 5.39 8.14
C GLY A 7 -5.64 5.88 6.98
N ALA A 8 -6.46 6.90 7.20
CA ALA A 8 -7.35 7.49 6.20
C ALA A 8 -6.62 8.42 5.20
N GLY A 9 -5.44 8.00 4.72
CA GLY A 9 -4.72 8.66 3.62
C GLY A 9 -5.36 8.38 2.25
N GLY A 10 -4.58 8.46 1.17
CA GLY A 10 -5.09 8.23 -0.20
C GLY A 10 -5.81 6.89 -0.34
N VAL A 11 -5.13 5.79 0.00
CA VAL A 11 -5.67 4.43 -0.14
C VAL A 11 -6.83 4.18 0.84
N GLY A 12 -6.61 4.45 2.13
CA GLY A 12 -7.63 4.22 3.15
C GLY A 12 -8.84 5.14 3.01
N GLY A 13 -8.61 6.41 2.64
CA GLY A 13 -9.71 7.36 2.38
C GLY A 13 -10.55 6.96 1.17
N PHE A 14 -9.92 6.44 0.11
CA PHE A 14 -10.63 5.97 -1.08
C PHE A 14 -11.48 4.72 -0.80
N TYR A 15 -10.86 3.62 -0.34
CA TYR A 15 -11.62 2.39 -0.08
C TYR A 15 -12.61 2.54 1.08
N GLY A 16 -12.18 3.18 2.17
CA GLY A 16 -13.08 3.49 3.28
C GLY A 16 -14.24 4.41 2.87
N GLY A 17 -13.98 5.39 1.99
CA GLY A 17 -15.00 6.27 1.43
C GLY A 17 -16.04 5.53 0.59
N LEU A 18 -15.65 4.51 -0.17
CA LEU A 18 -16.58 3.64 -0.92
C LEU A 18 -17.41 2.77 0.03
N LEU A 19 -16.78 2.17 1.06
CA LEU A 19 -17.49 1.39 2.09
C LEU A 19 -18.52 2.24 2.85
N ALA A 20 -18.15 3.46 3.23
CA ALA A 20 -19.05 4.40 3.89
C ALA A 20 -20.24 4.80 2.99
N ARG A 21 -19.97 5.09 1.71
CA ARG A 21 -20.99 5.38 0.69
C ARG A 21 -21.96 4.22 0.49
N CYS A 22 -21.49 2.98 0.66
CA CYS A 22 -22.27 1.75 0.57
C CYS A 22 -23.17 1.53 1.80
N GLY A 23 -23.02 2.31 2.87
CA GLY A 23 -23.86 2.27 4.07
C GLY A 23 -23.30 1.41 5.22
N HIS A 24 -22.05 0.98 5.14
CA HIS A 24 -21.36 0.32 6.24
C HIS A 24 -21.07 1.30 7.40
N GLU A 25 -20.90 0.77 8.60
CA GLU A 25 -20.30 1.50 9.71
C GLU A 25 -18.79 1.59 9.47
N VAL A 26 -18.26 2.82 9.40
CA VAL A 26 -16.83 3.03 9.13
C VAL A 26 -16.24 4.04 10.11
N VAL A 27 -15.21 3.60 10.82
CA VAL A 27 -14.39 4.47 11.64
C VAL A 27 -13.07 4.74 10.93
N PHE A 28 -12.81 5.99 10.63
CA PHE A 28 -11.56 6.41 10.00
C PHE A 28 -10.59 6.91 11.08
N ILE A 29 -9.43 6.27 11.16
CA ILE A 29 -8.33 6.73 12.01
C ILE A 29 -7.38 7.56 11.17
N ALA A 30 -7.30 8.85 11.49
CA ALA A 30 -6.46 9.84 10.84
C ALA A 30 -5.86 10.78 11.89
N ARG A 31 -4.94 11.66 11.48
CA ARG A 31 -4.28 12.59 12.39
C ARG A 31 -4.01 13.96 11.77
N GLY A 32 -3.78 14.95 12.63
CA GLY A 32 -3.39 16.31 12.26
C GLY A 32 -4.41 17.03 11.36
N LYS A 33 -3.93 17.92 10.52
CA LYS A 33 -4.77 18.77 9.65
C LYS A 33 -5.75 17.99 8.78
N HIS A 34 -5.39 16.76 8.37
CA HIS A 34 -6.29 15.92 7.57
C HIS A 34 -7.51 15.49 8.39
N LEU A 35 -7.32 15.03 9.63
CA LEU A 35 -8.41 14.68 10.53
C LEU A 35 -9.28 15.91 10.86
N GLU A 36 -8.67 17.04 11.18
CA GLU A 36 -9.38 18.28 11.49
C GLU A 36 -10.32 18.68 10.34
N ALA A 37 -9.81 18.61 9.10
CA ALA A 37 -10.60 18.90 7.91
C ALA A 37 -11.73 17.89 7.69
N MET A 38 -11.47 16.58 7.92
CA MET A 38 -12.49 15.53 7.83
C MET A 38 -13.60 15.75 8.85
N LYS A 39 -13.28 16.09 10.10
CA LYS A 39 -14.28 16.40 11.15
C LYS A 39 -15.11 17.63 10.78
N LYS A 40 -14.49 18.66 10.24
CA LYS A 40 -15.17 19.92 9.91
C LYS A 40 -16.02 19.83 8.65
N ASN A 41 -15.48 19.24 7.58
CA ASN A 41 -16.04 19.29 6.23
C ASN A 41 -16.49 17.94 5.69
N GLY A 42 -16.13 16.84 6.37
CA GLY A 42 -16.24 15.48 5.85
C GLY A 42 -15.01 15.06 5.05
N LEU A 43 -14.95 13.79 4.71
CA LEU A 43 -13.97 13.21 3.76
C LEU A 43 -14.55 13.30 2.35
N THR A 44 -13.98 14.16 1.51
CA THR A 44 -14.35 14.25 0.09
C THR A 44 -13.44 13.34 -0.74
N VAL A 45 -14.04 12.49 -1.56
CA VAL A 45 -13.34 11.66 -2.54
C VAL A 45 -13.70 12.13 -3.94
N LYS A 46 -12.67 12.47 -4.73
CA LYS A 46 -12.80 12.83 -6.14
C LYS A 46 -12.24 11.71 -6.99
N SER A 47 -13.08 11.01 -7.71
CA SER A 47 -12.72 9.84 -8.49
C SER A 47 -13.00 10.04 -9.96
N PHE A 48 -12.03 9.72 -10.82
CA PHE A 48 -12.23 9.71 -12.28
C PHE A 48 -13.31 8.72 -12.71
N LYS A 49 -13.51 7.63 -11.90
CA LYS A 49 -14.42 6.54 -12.22
C LYS A 49 -15.79 6.68 -11.53
N TYR A 50 -15.82 7.15 -10.27
CA TYR A 50 -17.02 7.13 -9.42
C TYR A 50 -17.60 8.53 -9.16
N GLY A 51 -17.04 9.58 -9.78
CA GLY A 51 -17.41 10.96 -9.53
C GLY A 51 -16.93 11.49 -8.18
N GLU A 52 -17.59 12.51 -7.68
CA GLU A 52 -17.26 13.15 -6.41
C GLU A 52 -18.34 12.88 -5.37
N TRP A 53 -17.92 12.55 -4.14
CA TRP A 53 -18.83 12.43 -2.99
C TRP A 53 -18.11 12.81 -1.70
N THR A 54 -18.90 13.15 -0.68
CA THR A 54 -18.39 13.50 0.65
C THR A 54 -19.04 12.63 1.71
N VAL A 55 -18.21 11.98 2.51
CA VAL A 55 -18.59 11.21 3.70
C VAL A 55 -18.54 12.16 4.90
N ARG A 56 -19.64 12.26 5.67
CA ARG A 56 -19.73 13.09 6.88
C ARG A 56 -19.96 12.25 8.10
N GLU A 57 -19.55 12.75 9.27
CA GLU A 57 -19.85 12.08 10.55
C GLU A 57 -21.36 11.95 10.76
N ASN A 58 -21.75 10.78 11.23
CA ASN A 58 -23.11 10.45 11.63
C ASN A 58 -23.06 9.21 12.57
N GLU A 59 -24.19 8.59 12.85
CA GLU A 59 -24.28 7.40 13.72
C GLU A 59 -23.42 6.20 13.25
N LYS A 60 -23.11 6.10 11.93
CA LYS A 60 -22.31 5.03 11.32
C LYS A 60 -20.90 5.45 10.95
N ILE A 61 -20.62 6.74 10.85
CA ILE A 61 -19.36 7.26 10.36
C ILE A 61 -18.69 8.11 11.43
N LYS A 62 -17.44 7.76 11.76
CA LYS A 62 -16.63 8.48 12.75
C LYS A 62 -15.24 8.78 12.21
N PHE A 63 -14.72 9.95 12.53
CA PHE A 63 -13.33 10.36 12.29
C PHE A 63 -12.62 10.60 13.62
N THR A 64 -11.51 9.91 13.88
CA THR A 64 -10.79 10.03 15.15
C THR A 64 -9.29 9.82 14.99
N ASP A 65 -8.49 10.34 15.89
CA ASP A 65 -7.08 9.99 16.09
C ASP A 65 -6.86 9.04 17.27
N LYS A 66 -7.95 8.68 17.95
CA LYS A 66 -7.95 7.82 19.13
C LYS A 66 -8.44 6.42 18.76
N PRO A 67 -7.53 5.45 18.60
CA PRO A 67 -7.88 4.07 18.24
C PRO A 67 -8.88 3.42 19.18
N GLU A 68 -8.81 3.74 20.48
CA GLU A 68 -9.73 3.23 21.53
C GLU A 68 -11.19 3.63 21.30
N GLU A 69 -11.42 4.74 20.61
CA GLU A 69 -12.77 5.20 20.26
C GLU A 69 -13.38 4.43 19.09
N ALA A 70 -12.61 3.63 18.37
CA ALA A 70 -13.13 2.83 17.26
C ALA A 70 -14.01 1.68 17.74
N GLY A 71 -13.76 1.16 18.96
CA GLY A 71 -14.45 -0.01 19.48
C GLY A 71 -14.13 -1.28 18.67
N LYS A 72 -14.91 -2.33 18.85
CA LYS A 72 -14.71 -3.61 18.15
C LYS A 72 -15.18 -3.52 16.70
N ALA A 73 -14.38 -4.09 15.78
CA ALA A 73 -14.60 -4.08 14.34
C ALA A 73 -14.80 -5.50 13.78
N ASP A 74 -15.47 -5.62 12.65
CA ASP A 74 -15.51 -6.86 11.88
C ASP A 74 -14.26 -6.96 10.98
N VAL A 75 -13.88 -5.83 10.38
CA VAL A 75 -12.73 -5.73 9.49
C VAL A 75 -11.91 -4.49 9.81
N VAL A 76 -10.59 -4.65 9.91
CA VAL A 76 -9.64 -3.54 10.01
C VAL A 76 -8.82 -3.47 8.73
N LEU A 77 -8.93 -2.35 7.99
CA LEU A 77 -8.07 -2.05 6.85
C LEU A 77 -6.85 -1.28 7.33
N VAL A 78 -5.67 -1.89 7.25
CA VAL A 78 -4.40 -1.24 7.62
C VAL A 78 -3.84 -0.55 6.39
N CYS A 79 -3.92 0.78 6.38
CA CYS A 79 -3.53 1.65 5.27
C CYS A 79 -2.48 2.70 5.69
N VAL A 80 -1.86 2.53 6.87
CA VAL A 80 -0.74 3.38 7.28
C VAL A 80 0.49 3.09 6.44
N LYS A 81 1.45 4.01 6.44
CA LYS A 81 2.75 3.76 5.81
C LYS A 81 3.49 2.65 6.56
N SER A 82 4.28 1.85 5.84
CA SER A 82 4.98 0.65 6.36
C SER A 82 5.83 0.91 7.62
N TYR A 83 6.39 2.11 7.76
CA TYR A 83 7.17 2.50 8.94
C TYR A 83 6.33 2.71 10.23
N ASP A 84 5.02 2.71 10.13
CA ASP A 84 4.10 2.81 11.27
C ASP A 84 3.45 1.44 11.63
N THR A 85 3.66 0.38 10.85
CA THR A 85 2.99 -0.93 11.02
C THR A 85 3.19 -1.51 12.42
N GLU A 86 4.43 -1.58 12.88
CA GLU A 86 4.75 -2.12 14.19
C GLU A 86 4.13 -1.31 15.35
N LYS A 87 4.06 0.01 15.20
CA LYS A 87 3.46 0.90 16.19
C LYS A 87 1.95 0.75 16.30
N VAL A 88 1.27 0.46 15.17
CA VAL A 88 -0.18 0.38 15.15
C VAL A 88 -0.71 -1.03 15.44
N ALA A 89 0.10 -2.07 15.26
CA ALA A 89 -0.30 -3.45 15.47
C ALA A 89 -0.87 -3.71 16.88
N PRO A 90 -0.25 -3.26 17.99
CA PRO A 90 -0.83 -3.41 19.33
C PRO A 90 -2.19 -2.69 19.49
N LEU A 91 -2.35 -1.52 18.85
CA LEU A 91 -3.59 -0.74 18.92
C LEU A 91 -4.72 -1.45 18.16
N ILE A 92 -4.40 -2.11 17.04
CA ILE A 92 -5.36 -2.90 16.26
C ILE A 92 -5.87 -4.08 17.09
N LYS A 93 -5.02 -4.71 17.89
CA LYS A 93 -5.39 -5.86 18.73
C LYS A 93 -6.60 -5.57 19.62
N GLU A 94 -6.66 -4.36 20.17
CA GLU A 94 -7.76 -3.93 21.04
C GLU A 94 -9.10 -3.77 20.29
N MET A 95 -9.07 -3.68 18.95
CA MET A 95 -10.28 -3.55 18.12
C MET A 95 -10.83 -4.89 17.65
N LEU A 96 -10.13 -6.01 17.89
CA LEU A 96 -10.51 -7.29 17.34
C LEU A 96 -11.56 -8.01 18.21
N LYS A 97 -12.52 -8.63 17.53
CA LYS A 97 -13.41 -9.68 18.03
C LYS A 97 -12.80 -11.04 17.69
N GLU A 98 -13.45 -12.11 18.15
CA GLU A 98 -13.04 -13.47 17.81
C GLU A 98 -12.94 -13.70 16.28
N ASN A 99 -13.94 -13.23 15.52
CA ASN A 99 -14.01 -13.43 14.06
C ASN A 99 -13.58 -12.20 13.24
N SER A 100 -12.87 -11.25 13.86
CA SER A 100 -12.35 -10.09 13.12
C SER A 100 -11.26 -10.48 12.15
N VAL A 101 -11.18 -9.71 11.04
CA VAL A 101 -10.17 -9.84 10.02
C VAL A 101 -9.38 -8.53 9.89
N VAL A 102 -8.07 -8.64 9.78
CA VAL A 102 -7.17 -7.52 9.53
C VAL A 102 -6.61 -7.65 8.13
N ILE A 103 -6.81 -6.66 7.28
CA ILE A 103 -6.34 -6.64 5.90
C ILE A 103 -5.23 -5.60 5.78
N SER A 104 -4.00 -6.04 5.51
CA SER A 104 -2.89 -5.15 5.17
C SER A 104 -3.05 -4.69 3.72
N VAL A 105 -3.28 -3.39 3.52
CA VAL A 105 -3.40 -2.76 2.18
C VAL A 105 -2.17 -1.88 1.93
N GLN A 106 -1.06 -2.22 2.54
CA GLN A 106 0.17 -1.45 2.53
C GLN A 106 1.11 -1.88 1.40
N ASN A 107 2.07 -1.03 1.06
CA ASN A 107 3.18 -1.40 0.19
C ASN A 107 4.25 -2.15 0.99
N GLY A 108 4.97 -3.04 0.32
CA GLY A 108 6.04 -3.85 0.93
C GLY A 108 5.63 -5.31 1.11
N ILE A 109 6.45 -6.09 1.78
CA ILE A 109 6.30 -7.55 1.93
C ILE A 109 6.53 -8.06 3.36
N GLU A 110 6.73 -7.16 4.32
CA GLU A 110 6.95 -7.51 5.73
C GLU A 110 5.75 -7.13 6.62
N ASN A 111 4.83 -6.28 6.14
CA ASN A 111 3.72 -5.78 6.95
C ASN A 111 2.82 -6.89 7.48
N GLU A 112 2.50 -7.86 6.64
CA GLU A 112 1.66 -9.00 7.00
C GLU A 112 2.35 -9.89 8.05
N GLU A 113 3.67 -10.08 7.96
CA GLU A 113 4.47 -10.82 8.92
C GLU A 113 4.46 -10.10 10.28
N ILE A 114 4.72 -8.79 10.28
CA ILE A 114 4.68 -7.95 11.49
C ILE A 114 3.28 -7.99 12.12
N LEU A 115 2.23 -7.77 11.36
CA LEU A 115 0.86 -7.83 11.88
C LEU A 115 0.54 -9.21 12.45
N ALA A 116 0.97 -10.29 11.79
CA ALA A 116 0.72 -11.66 12.23
C ALA A 116 1.45 -12.01 13.55
N GLU A 117 2.63 -11.43 13.81
CA GLU A 117 3.33 -11.59 15.08
C GLU A 117 2.57 -11.02 16.26
N TYR A 118 1.89 -9.87 16.08
CA TYR A 118 1.11 -9.22 17.14
C TYR A 118 -0.31 -9.75 17.29
N LEU A 119 -0.95 -10.15 16.18
CA LEU A 119 -2.40 -10.39 16.11
C LEU A 119 -2.77 -11.86 15.94
N GLY A 120 -1.80 -12.71 15.53
CA GLY A 120 -2.05 -14.08 15.08
C GLY A 120 -2.25 -14.15 13.56
N LYS A 121 -1.66 -15.18 12.95
CA LYS A 121 -1.69 -15.38 11.48
C LYS A 121 -3.11 -15.57 10.95
N GLU A 122 -3.97 -16.19 11.74
CA GLU A 122 -5.37 -16.45 11.41
C GLU A 122 -6.22 -15.18 11.31
N LYS A 123 -5.75 -14.06 11.89
CA LYS A 123 -6.44 -12.78 11.82
C LYS A 123 -6.06 -11.97 10.59
N VAL A 124 -4.89 -12.23 9.99
CA VAL A 124 -4.29 -11.36 8.98
C VAL A 124 -4.50 -11.89 7.57
N LEU A 125 -5.01 -11.03 6.71
CA LEU A 125 -5.02 -11.19 5.26
C LEU A 125 -4.05 -10.19 4.63
N GLY A 126 -3.38 -10.63 3.57
CA GLY A 126 -2.63 -9.72 2.72
C GLY A 126 -3.52 -9.12 1.63
N ALA A 127 -3.18 -7.91 1.21
CA ALA A 127 -3.79 -7.33 0.02
C ALA A 127 -2.80 -6.49 -0.78
N THR A 128 -3.02 -6.44 -2.10
CA THR A 128 -2.37 -5.45 -2.95
C THR A 128 -3.40 -4.49 -3.51
N ALA A 129 -3.20 -3.21 -3.29
CA ALA A 129 -3.95 -2.16 -3.95
C ALA A 129 -3.18 -1.68 -5.19
N PHE A 130 -3.74 -1.92 -6.36
CA PHE A 130 -3.27 -1.32 -7.61
C PHE A 130 -4.15 -0.11 -7.91
N VAL A 131 -3.76 1.03 -7.36
CA VAL A 131 -4.60 2.24 -7.34
C VAL A 131 -3.73 3.50 -7.31
N GLY A 132 -4.08 4.47 -8.12
CA GLY A 132 -3.54 5.82 -8.06
C GLY A 132 -4.41 6.71 -7.16
N THR A 133 -4.00 6.88 -5.90
CA THR A 133 -4.71 7.73 -4.94
C THR A 133 -3.75 8.55 -4.10
N TYR A 134 -4.15 9.79 -3.80
CA TYR A 134 -3.39 10.66 -2.89
C TYR A 134 -4.30 11.66 -2.17
N VAL A 135 -3.80 12.18 -1.08
CA VAL A 135 -4.43 13.32 -0.40
C VAL A 135 -3.99 14.59 -1.13
N LYS A 136 -4.93 15.25 -1.81
CA LYS A 136 -4.70 16.51 -2.54
C LYS A 136 -4.53 17.68 -1.57
N GLU A 137 -5.44 17.76 -0.62
CA GLU A 137 -5.47 18.74 0.47
C GLU A 137 -6.14 18.10 1.69
N PRO A 138 -6.01 18.64 2.90
CA PRO A 138 -6.66 18.10 4.08
C PRO A 138 -8.16 17.85 3.86
N GLY A 139 -8.63 16.63 4.13
CA GLY A 139 -10.01 16.20 3.94
C GLY A 139 -10.37 15.79 2.50
N VAL A 140 -9.47 15.93 1.52
CA VAL A 140 -9.76 15.62 0.10
C VAL A 140 -8.81 14.56 -0.43
N VAL A 141 -9.37 13.42 -0.85
CA VAL A 141 -8.68 12.31 -1.50
C VAL A 141 -9.02 12.32 -3.00
N VAL A 142 -8.00 12.18 -3.84
CA VAL A 142 -8.15 12.03 -5.28
C VAL A 142 -7.84 10.59 -5.67
N HIS A 143 -8.69 10.02 -6.52
CA HIS A 143 -8.50 8.74 -7.21
C HIS A 143 -8.40 9.01 -8.70
N GLU A 144 -7.22 8.82 -9.26
CA GLU A 144 -6.89 9.18 -10.64
C GLU A 144 -6.59 8.00 -11.55
N ALA A 145 -6.34 6.80 -10.99
CA ALA A 145 -6.00 5.63 -11.80
C ALA A 145 -6.34 4.30 -11.12
N ALA A 146 -6.72 3.32 -11.92
CA ALA A 146 -6.95 1.92 -11.55
C ALA A 146 -8.01 1.76 -10.44
N GLY A 147 -7.74 0.97 -9.38
CA GLY A 147 -8.67 0.77 -8.26
C GLY A 147 -8.83 -0.69 -7.82
N LEU A 148 -8.03 -1.60 -8.40
CA LEU A 148 -8.09 -3.02 -8.09
C LEU A 148 -7.50 -3.32 -6.71
N LEU A 149 -8.27 -4.03 -5.89
CA LEU A 149 -7.86 -4.59 -4.60
C LEU A 149 -7.85 -6.13 -4.71
N GLU A 150 -6.68 -6.73 -4.56
CA GLU A 150 -6.53 -8.18 -4.57
C GLU A 150 -6.22 -8.66 -3.16
N ILE A 151 -7.07 -9.55 -2.60
CA ILE A 151 -7.02 -9.96 -1.17
C ILE A 151 -6.82 -11.47 -1.11
N GLY A 152 -6.02 -11.94 -0.15
CA GLY A 152 -5.82 -13.39 0.02
C GLY A 152 -5.28 -13.78 1.38
N GLU A 153 -5.40 -15.07 1.66
CA GLU A 153 -4.83 -15.71 2.85
C GLU A 153 -3.31 -15.79 2.74
N LEU A 154 -2.62 -15.59 3.86
CA LEU A 154 -1.17 -15.80 3.95
C LEU A 154 -0.78 -17.27 3.76
N SER A 155 -1.73 -18.20 3.89
CA SER A 155 -1.55 -19.63 3.64
C SER A 155 -1.54 -20.01 2.14
N GLY A 156 -1.89 -19.10 1.24
CA GLY A 156 -1.94 -19.35 -0.19
C GLY A 156 -3.18 -20.13 -0.65
N LYS A 157 -4.28 -20.08 0.09
CA LYS A 157 -5.55 -20.72 -0.26
C LYS A 157 -6.67 -19.68 -0.31
N ILE A 158 -7.63 -19.87 -1.19
CA ILE A 158 -8.87 -19.09 -1.13
C ILE A 158 -9.73 -19.69 -0.02
N SER A 159 -10.16 -18.84 0.92
CA SER A 159 -11.05 -19.20 2.00
C SER A 159 -12.41 -18.54 1.82
N GLU A 160 -13.44 -19.13 2.44
CA GLU A 160 -14.79 -18.58 2.44
C GLU A 160 -14.83 -17.12 2.93
N ARG A 161 -14.04 -16.79 3.97
CA ARG A 161 -13.99 -15.40 4.49
C ARG A 161 -13.39 -14.42 3.47
N VAL A 162 -12.42 -14.84 2.64
CA VAL A 162 -11.87 -14.01 1.57
C VAL A 162 -12.91 -13.80 0.49
N GLU A 163 -13.62 -14.86 0.08
CA GLU A 163 -14.70 -14.77 -0.92
C GLU A 163 -15.81 -13.84 -0.45
N MET A 164 -16.29 -14.02 0.79
CA MET A 164 -17.31 -13.14 1.39
C MET A 164 -16.89 -11.68 1.42
N LEU A 165 -15.64 -11.39 1.82
CA LEU A 165 -15.12 -10.03 1.86
C LEU A 165 -15.00 -9.42 0.46
N VAL A 166 -14.52 -10.17 -0.51
CA VAL A 166 -14.41 -9.73 -1.90
C VAL A 166 -15.79 -9.41 -2.48
N GLU A 167 -16.78 -10.26 -2.24
CA GLU A 167 -18.15 -10.01 -2.70
C GLU A 167 -18.78 -8.78 -2.02
N GLU A 168 -18.53 -8.59 -0.72
CA GLU A 168 -19.01 -7.41 -0.01
C GLU A 168 -18.36 -6.12 -0.56
N MET A 169 -17.06 -6.14 -0.83
CA MET A 169 -16.36 -5.02 -1.46
C MET A 169 -16.87 -4.71 -2.86
N LYS A 170 -17.16 -5.74 -3.66
CA LYS A 170 -17.77 -5.56 -5.00
C LYS A 170 -19.14 -4.91 -4.93
N LYS A 171 -20.00 -5.29 -3.98
CA LYS A 171 -21.29 -4.61 -3.75
C LYS A 171 -21.13 -3.12 -3.48
N CYS A 172 -20.04 -2.73 -2.85
CA CYS A 172 -19.70 -1.33 -2.60
C CYS A 172 -19.02 -0.62 -3.79
N GLY A 173 -18.94 -1.27 -4.94
CA GLY A 173 -18.32 -0.73 -6.14
C GLY A 173 -16.80 -0.83 -6.15
N ILE A 174 -16.17 -1.47 -5.16
CA ILE A 174 -14.73 -1.70 -5.14
C ILE A 174 -14.40 -2.82 -6.13
N GLU A 175 -13.47 -2.57 -7.05
CA GLU A 175 -12.90 -3.64 -7.87
C GLU A 175 -12.05 -4.55 -6.98
N ALA A 176 -12.62 -5.65 -6.54
CA ALA A 176 -11.94 -6.59 -5.66
C ALA A 176 -11.88 -7.99 -6.27
N ARG A 177 -10.83 -8.74 -5.95
CA ARG A 177 -10.73 -10.16 -6.30
C ARG A 177 -9.97 -10.95 -5.24
N ALA A 178 -10.32 -12.23 -5.09
CA ALA A 178 -9.59 -13.17 -4.26
C ALA A 178 -8.28 -13.59 -4.94
N SER A 179 -7.19 -13.52 -4.22
CA SER A 179 -5.90 -14.04 -4.65
C SER A 179 -5.79 -15.52 -4.28
N ARG A 180 -5.38 -16.34 -5.23
CA ARG A 180 -5.05 -17.76 -4.98
C ARG A 180 -3.72 -17.93 -4.26
N ASP A 181 -2.83 -16.94 -4.39
CA ASP A 181 -1.55 -16.86 -3.72
C ASP A 181 -1.20 -15.39 -3.49
N ILE A 182 -1.52 -14.89 -2.30
CA ILE A 182 -1.26 -13.49 -1.98
C ILE A 182 0.24 -13.20 -1.86
N ARG A 183 1.05 -14.18 -1.50
CA ARG A 183 2.50 -14.01 -1.44
C ARG A 183 3.05 -13.73 -2.85
N TYR A 184 2.59 -14.50 -3.84
CA TYR A 184 2.93 -14.24 -5.24
C TYR A 184 2.53 -12.83 -5.66
N THR A 185 1.32 -12.40 -5.29
CA THR A 185 0.78 -11.07 -5.65
C THR A 185 1.59 -9.94 -5.01
N LEU A 186 1.97 -10.09 -3.73
CA LEU A 186 2.82 -9.13 -3.01
C LEU A 186 4.21 -9.02 -3.65
N TRP A 187 4.87 -10.14 -3.93
CA TRP A 187 6.17 -10.15 -4.59
C TRP A 187 6.11 -9.58 -6.01
N LYS A 188 5.07 -9.92 -6.78
CA LYS A 188 4.83 -9.33 -8.10
C LYS A 188 4.76 -7.80 -8.05
N LYS A 189 4.04 -7.25 -7.06
CA LYS A 189 3.96 -5.80 -6.86
C LYS A 189 5.31 -5.22 -6.41
N LEU A 190 6.05 -5.97 -5.57
CA LEU A 190 7.36 -5.53 -5.10
C LEU A 190 8.36 -5.37 -6.25
N VAL A 191 8.34 -6.23 -7.27
CA VAL A 191 9.19 -6.10 -8.47
C VAL A 191 9.06 -4.71 -9.10
N TRP A 192 7.83 -4.20 -9.23
CA TRP A 192 7.59 -2.83 -9.70
C TRP A 192 8.16 -1.79 -8.72
N ASN A 193 7.83 -1.95 -7.45
CA ASN A 193 8.15 -0.96 -6.44
C ASN A 193 9.67 -0.80 -6.22
N VAL A 194 10.43 -1.89 -6.15
CA VAL A 194 11.89 -1.81 -5.92
C VAL A 194 12.63 -1.22 -7.11
N ALA A 195 12.09 -1.38 -8.31
CA ALA A 195 12.70 -0.86 -9.52
C ALA A 195 12.41 0.63 -9.72
N PHE A 196 11.14 1.01 -9.74
CA PHE A 196 10.75 2.35 -10.13
C PHE A 196 10.71 3.36 -8.97
N ASN A 197 10.27 2.94 -7.77
CA ASN A 197 10.07 3.90 -6.68
C ASN A 197 11.36 4.60 -6.26
N PRO A 198 12.42 3.90 -5.83
CA PRO A 198 13.65 4.57 -5.39
C PRO A 198 14.41 5.20 -6.57
N TYR A 199 14.39 4.57 -7.76
CA TYR A 199 15.11 5.10 -8.91
C TYR A 199 14.48 6.41 -9.43
N SER A 200 13.15 6.52 -9.39
CA SER A 200 12.46 7.79 -9.69
C SER A 200 12.81 8.91 -8.70
N VAL A 201 13.03 8.59 -7.42
CA VAL A 201 13.50 9.58 -6.41
C VAL A 201 14.89 10.09 -6.76
N ILE A 202 15.81 9.21 -7.18
CA ILE A 202 17.18 9.58 -7.54
C ILE A 202 17.19 10.50 -8.76
N THR A 203 16.37 10.17 -9.76
CA THR A 203 16.39 10.85 -11.07
C THR A 203 15.41 12.03 -11.17
N GLY A 204 14.40 12.08 -10.30
CA GLY A 204 13.26 12.99 -10.44
C GLY A 204 12.34 12.66 -11.64
N ALA A 205 12.60 11.54 -12.34
CA ALA A 205 11.97 11.18 -13.59
C ALA A 205 10.64 10.44 -13.40
N THR A 206 9.75 10.57 -14.38
CA THR A 206 8.56 9.73 -14.53
C THR A 206 8.96 8.32 -14.96
N VAL A 207 8.07 7.36 -14.81
CA VAL A 207 8.29 5.97 -15.27
C VAL A 207 8.48 5.94 -16.78
N GLY A 208 7.75 6.76 -17.54
CA GLY A 208 7.91 6.84 -18.99
C GLY A 208 9.28 7.35 -19.40
N GLU A 209 9.81 8.37 -18.75
CA GLU A 209 11.17 8.89 -18.98
C GLU A 209 12.24 7.84 -18.65
N ILE A 210 12.11 7.14 -17.52
CA ILE A 210 13.00 6.04 -17.12
C ILE A 210 13.03 4.94 -18.20
N LEU A 211 11.86 4.56 -18.72
CA LEU A 211 11.75 3.50 -19.73
C LEU A 211 12.17 3.94 -21.14
N SER A 212 12.21 5.24 -21.41
CA SER A 212 12.60 5.78 -22.72
C SER A 212 14.11 5.75 -22.98
N LEU A 213 14.92 5.81 -21.90
CA LEU A 213 16.39 5.80 -21.98
C LEU A 213 16.91 4.36 -21.79
N PRO A 214 17.62 3.78 -22.78
CA PRO A 214 18.11 2.40 -22.70
C PRO A 214 18.94 2.11 -21.44
N GLU A 215 19.85 3.00 -21.06
CA GLU A 215 20.71 2.86 -19.88
C GLU A 215 19.89 2.83 -18.57
N SER A 216 18.88 3.66 -18.45
CA SER A 216 17.97 3.68 -17.30
C SER A 216 17.11 2.42 -17.25
N ARG A 217 16.65 1.96 -18.42
CA ARG A 217 15.88 0.72 -18.54
C ARG A 217 16.68 -0.51 -18.10
N GLU A 218 17.98 -0.59 -18.42
CA GLU A 218 18.85 -1.67 -17.95
C GLU A 218 19.03 -1.64 -16.43
N ILE A 219 19.12 -0.46 -15.81
CA ILE A 219 19.19 -0.35 -14.34
C ILE A 219 17.91 -0.88 -13.69
N VAL A 220 16.73 -0.45 -14.12
CA VAL A 220 15.47 -0.94 -13.52
C VAL A 220 15.26 -2.42 -13.78
N LYS A 221 15.74 -2.95 -14.92
CA LYS A 221 15.75 -4.38 -15.19
C LYS A 221 16.62 -5.15 -14.19
N ALA A 222 17.85 -4.68 -13.94
CA ALA A 222 18.75 -5.30 -12.96
C ALA A 222 18.16 -5.29 -11.54
N LEU A 223 17.51 -4.19 -11.13
CA LEU A 223 16.79 -4.11 -9.85
C LEU A 223 15.66 -5.15 -9.74
N MET A 224 14.90 -5.35 -10.83
CA MET A 224 13.86 -6.38 -10.91
C MET A 224 14.45 -7.80 -10.84
N GLU A 225 15.53 -8.08 -11.59
CA GLU A 225 16.20 -9.39 -11.61
C GLU A 225 16.69 -9.80 -10.21
N GLU A 226 17.23 -8.87 -9.44
CA GLU A 226 17.59 -9.11 -8.04
C GLU A 226 16.37 -9.46 -7.19
N CYS A 227 15.25 -8.73 -7.38
CA CYS A 227 14.00 -9.04 -6.68
C CYS A 227 13.48 -10.45 -7.03
N TYR A 228 13.57 -10.88 -8.28
CA TYR A 228 13.23 -12.25 -8.70
C TYR A 228 14.06 -13.30 -7.98
N LYS A 229 15.38 -13.11 -7.90
CA LYS A 229 16.29 -14.04 -7.19
C LYS A 229 15.91 -14.18 -5.71
N VAL A 230 15.59 -13.05 -5.06
CA VAL A 230 15.17 -13.09 -3.65
C VAL A 230 13.80 -13.75 -3.51
N ALA A 231 12.82 -13.45 -4.39
CA ALA A 231 11.52 -14.10 -4.37
C ALA A 231 11.64 -15.62 -4.52
N GLU A 232 12.49 -16.10 -5.44
CA GLU A 232 12.74 -17.53 -5.66
C GLU A 232 13.35 -18.21 -4.42
N ALA A 233 14.27 -17.54 -3.71
CA ALA A 233 14.85 -18.05 -2.46
C ALA A 233 13.79 -18.19 -1.35
N TYR A 234 12.69 -17.44 -1.41
CA TYR A 234 11.52 -17.58 -0.54
C TYR A 234 10.43 -18.51 -1.12
N GLY A 235 10.73 -19.26 -2.18
CA GLY A 235 9.83 -20.23 -2.79
C GLY A 235 8.75 -19.62 -3.68
N VAL A 236 8.89 -18.34 -4.05
CA VAL A 236 7.93 -17.64 -4.93
C VAL A 236 8.52 -17.52 -6.34
N LYS A 237 8.06 -18.40 -7.25
CA LYS A 237 8.48 -18.37 -8.66
C LYS A 237 7.64 -17.40 -9.45
N LEU A 238 8.16 -16.20 -9.67
CA LEU A 238 7.49 -15.18 -10.48
C LEU A 238 7.60 -15.49 -11.97
N ASN A 239 6.50 -15.24 -12.72
CA ASN A 239 6.52 -15.43 -14.17
C ASN A 239 7.41 -14.35 -14.82
N PRO A 240 8.39 -14.73 -15.67
CA PRO A 240 9.28 -13.78 -16.35
C PRO A 240 8.54 -12.71 -17.17
N SER A 241 7.36 -13.03 -17.71
CA SER A 241 6.53 -12.10 -18.47
C SER A 241 6.09 -10.86 -17.69
N ILE A 242 6.14 -10.92 -16.34
CA ILE A 242 5.83 -9.75 -15.48
C ILE A 242 6.88 -8.67 -15.70
N MET A 243 8.17 -9.03 -15.67
CA MET A 243 9.27 -8.10 -15.91
C MET A 243 9.22 -7.53 -17.30
N GLU A 244 8.99 -8.38 -18.31
CA GLU A 244 8.82 -7.95 -19.71
C GLU A 244 7.69 -6.92 -19.85
N LYS A 245 6.54 -7.18 -19.19
CA LYS A 245 5.41 -6.25 -19.14
C LYS A 245 5.77 -4.93 -18.49
N TYR A 246 6.50 -4.97 -17.36
CA TYR A 246 6.87 -3.77 -16.63
C TYR A 246 7.92 -2.91 -17.35
N LEU A 247 8.79 -3.55 -18.13
CA LEU A 247 9.78 -2.86 -18.96
C LEU A 247 9.21 -2.34 -20.29
N LYS A 248 7.94 -2.64 -20.58
CA LYS A 248 7.28 -2.17 -21.78
C LYS A 248 6.73 -0.77 -21.56
N SER A 249 7.25 0.19 -22.34
CA SER A 249 6.71 1.56 -22.32
C SER A 249 5.26 1.57 -22.82
N SER A 250 4.41 2.36 -22.19
CA SER A 250 3.04 2.62 -22.65
C SER A 250 2.71 4.11 -22.49
N PRO A 251 1.76 4.66 -23.28
CA PRO A 251 1.34 6.06 -23.17
C PRO A 251 0.91 6.45 -21.75
N ASP A 252 0.27 5.52 -21.02
CA ASP A 252 -0.23 5.77 -19.66
C ASP A 252 0.89 5.98 -18.63
N LEU A 253 2.12 5.55 -18.96
CA LEU A 253 3.29 5.71 -18.09
C LEU A 253 4.08 6.98 -18.36
N LYS A 254 3.78 7.70 -19.45
CA LYS A 254 4.56 8.86 -19.90
C LYS A 254 4.75 9.89 -18.80
N ASP A 255 3.65 10.25 -18.13
CA ASP A 255 3.65 11.28 -17.08
C ASP A 255 3.47 10.69 -15.69
N TYR A 256 3.55 9.34 -15.55
CA TYR A 256 3.32 8.66 -14.29
C TYR A 256 4.50 8.82 -13.34
N LYS A 257 4.26 9.52 -12.23
CA LYS A 257 5.18 9.62 -11.09
C LYS A 257 4.85 8.55 -10.06
N THR A 258 5.87 7.88 -9.54
CA THR A 258 5.67 6.90 -8.46
C THR A 258 5.19 7.58 -7.18
N SER A 259 4.49 6.84 -6.31
CA SER A 259 4.04 7.36 -5.01
C SER A 259 5.21 7.80 -4.13
N MET A 260 6.36 7.14 -4.23
CA MET A 260 7.56 7.48 -3.48
C MET A 260 8.16 8.82 -3.96
N LEU A 261 8.20 9.05 -5.27
CA LEU A 261 8.65 10.33 -5.83
C LEU A 261 7.72 11.47 -5.40
N LEU A 262 6.39 11.27 -5.50
CA LEU A 262 5.41 12.27 -5.08
C LEU A 262 5.54 12.62 -3.58
N ASP A 263 5.76 11.62 -2.72
CA ASP A 263 5.98 11.87 -1.29
C ASP A 263 7.33 12.59 -1.06
N PHE A 264 8.38 12.23 -1.80
CA PHE A 264 9.69 12.87 -1.71
C PHE A 264 9.65 14.34 -2.14
N GLU A 265 9.03 14.67 -3.29
CA GLU A 265 8.85 16.04 -3.78
C GLU A 265 8.05 16.92 -2.81
N ARG A 266 7.09 16.32 -2.08
CA ARG A 266 6.29 17.01 -1.05
C ARG A 266 6.98 17.13 0.31
N GLY A 267 8.24 16.73 0.41
CA GLY A 267 8.98 16.73 1.68
C GLY A 267 8.49 15.73 2.72
N LYS A 268 7.65 14.76 2.34
CA LYS A 268 7.13 13.73 3.22
C LYS A 268 8.13 12.60 3.43
N PRO A 269 8.04 11.86 4.56
CA PRO A 269 8.75 10.58 4.71
C PRO A 269 8.33 9.60 3.62
N ILE A 270 9.30 8.85 3.08
CA ILE A 270 9.09 7.85 2.05
C ILE A 270 9.26 6.42 2.56
N GLU A 271 8.64 5.46 1.91
CA GLU A 271 8.61 4.04 2.32
C GLU A 271 9.84 3.25 1.83
N LEU A 272 11.02 3.86 1.86
CA LEU A 272 12.27 3.22 1.41
C LEU A 272 12.57 1.94 2.21
N GLU A 273 12.40 2.00 3.54
CA GLU A 273 12.65 0.87 4.44
C GLU A 273 11.69 -0.30 4.22
N GLY A 274 10.41 -0.02 4.01
CA GLY A 274 9.37 -1.05 3.79
C GLY A 274 9.41 -1.68 2.39
N ILE A 275 10.08 -1.06 1.43
CA ILE A 275 10.19 -1.52 0.04
C ILE A 275 11.61 -2.05 -0.23
N THR A 276 12.56 -1.19 -0.49
CA THR A 276 13.93 -1.59 -0.85
C THR A 276 14.69 -2.16 0.35
N GLY A 277 14.53 -1.56 1.53
CA GLY A 277 15.10 -2.07 2.77
C GLY A 277 14.59 -3.47 3.12
N ALA A 278 13.28 -3.72 2.94
CA ALA A 278 12.68 -5.04 3.15
C ALA A 278 13.25 -6.09 2.20
N LEU A 279 13.43 -5.74 0.91
CA LEU A 279 14.09 -6.64 -0.04
C LEU A 279 15.50 -6.97 0.39
N ILE A 280 16.30 -5.97 0.80
CA ILE A 280 17.70 -6.16 1.24
C ILE A 280 17.75 -7.06 2.47
N ARG A 281 16.91 -6.85 3.49
CA ARG A 281 16.85 -7.71 4.68
C ARG A 281 16.50 -9.16 4.34
N LYS A 282 15.55 -9.36 3.43
CA LYS A 282 15.21 -10.71 2.97
C LYS A 282 16.33 -11.34 2.14
N ALA A 283 17.03 -10.56 1.33
CA ALA A 283 18.21 -11.01 0.57
C ALA A 283 19.34 -11.46 1.50
N GLU A 284 19.65 -10.68 2.55
CA GLU A 284 20.65 -11.03 3.57
C GLU A 284 20.31 -12.36 4.28
N LYS A 285 19.06 -12.51 4.73
CA LYS A 285 18.60 -13.75 5.38
C LYS A 285 18.68 -14.98 4.46
N ALA A 286 18.54 -14.78 3.15
CA ALA A 286 18.58 -15.84 2.15
C ALA A 286 19.97 -16.06 1.52
N GLY A 287 20.96 -15.24 1.85
CA GLY A 287 22.30 -15.30 1.23
C GLY A 287 22.31 -14.90 -0.24
N VAL A 288 21.41 -14.03 -0.67
CA VAL A 288 21.29 -13.55 -2.06
C VAL A 288 21.91 -12.18 -2.19
N GLU A 289 22.81 -12.00 -3.15
CA GLU A 289 23.42 -10.70 -3.44
C GLU A 289 22.48 -9.80 -4.23
N VAL A 290 22.35 -8.53 -3.78
CA VAL A 290 21.49 -7.51 -4.39
C VAL A 290 22.21 -6.17 -4.51
N PRO A 291 23.34 -6.10 -5.26
CA PRO A 291 24.20 -4.92 -5.33
C PRO A 291 23.49 -3.69 -5.91
N TYR A 292 22.67 -3.84 -6.93
CA TYR A 292 21.91 -2.73 -7.51
C TYR A 292 20.92 -2.12 -6.52
N ASN A 293 20.14 -2.96 -5.83
CA ASN A 293 19.20 -2.49 -4.79
C ASN A 293 19.93 -1.84 -3.62
N ARG A 294 21.10 -2.34 -3.20
CA ARG A 294 21.92 -1.73 -2.16
C ARG A 294 22.45 -0.36 -2.58
N CYS A 295 22.92 -0.23 -3.83
CA CYS A 295 23.42 1.03 -4.38
C CYS A 295 22.30 2.10 -4.40
N VAL A 296 21.14 1.76 -4.94
CA VAL A 296 19.97 2.65 -5.00
C VAL A 296 19.49 3.02 -3.61
N TYR A 297 19.39 2.04 -2.69
CA TYR A 297 19.02 2.27 -1.30
C TYR A 297 19.95 3.26 -0.60
N GLY A 298 21.27 3.04 -0.70
CA GLY A 298 22.29 3.92 -0.09
C GLY A 298 22.22 5.34 -0.66
N THR A 299 22.01 5.47 -1.97
CA THR A 299 21.88 6.77 -2.64
C THR A 299 20.66 7.53 -2.11
N VAL A 300 19.48 6.88 -2.04
CA VAL A 300 18.27 7.54 -1.53
C VAL A 300 18.39 7.87 -0.04
N LYS A 301 19.05 7.00 0.77
CA LYS A 301 19.33 7.32 2.19
C LYS A 301 20.18 8.58 2.33
N LEU A 302 21.21 8.74 1.51
CA LEU A 302 22.04 9.93 1.47
C LEU A 302 21.22 11.18 1.09
N MET A 303 20.36 11.09 0.09
CA MET A 303 19.47 12.18 -0.31
C MET A 303 18.52 12.60 0.81
N ILE A 304 17.94 11.63 1.55
CA ILE A 304 17.08 11.88 2.69
C ILE A 304 17.88 12.60 3.80
N ALA A 305 19.07 12.11 4.13
CA ALA A 305 19.93 12.69 5.17
C ALA A 305 20.30 14.15 4.84
N LYS A 306 20.69 14.44 3.60
CA LYS A 306 20.95 15.81 3.14
C LYS A 306 19.70 16.70 3.23
N ARG A 307 18.55 16.20 2.75
CA ARG A 307 17.28 16.94 2.82
C ARG A 307 16.90 17.31 4.26
N ASN A 308 17.15 16.41 5.21
CA ASN A 308 16.81 16.59 6.61
C ASN A 308 17.88 17.33 7.41
N GLY A 309 19.01 17.68 6.81
CA GLY A 309 20.12 18.39 7.48
C GLY A 309 20.81 17.54 8.54
N THR A 310 20.82 16.20 8.39
CA THR A 310 21.49 15.28 9.32
C THR A 310 22.96 15.02 8.94
N ILE A 311 23.36 15.47 7.77
CA ILE A 311 24.74 15.48 7.24
C ILE A 311 24.95 16.72 6.40
#